data_439b0c7ea3f5ec52b6dceae134f2df36
#
_entry.id   439b0c7ea3f5ec52b6dceae134f2df36
#
_cell.length_a   1.000
_cell.length_b   1.000
_cell.length_c   1.000
_cell.angle_alpha   90.00
_cell.angle_beta   90.00
_cell.angle_gamma   90.00
#
_symmetry.space_group_name_H-M   'P 1'
#
loop_
_entity.id
_entity.type
_entity.pdbx_description
1 polymer ?
#
loop_
_entity_poly.entity_id
_entity_poly.type
_entity_poly.pdbx_seq_one_letter_code
_entity_poly.pdbx_strand_id
1 'polypeptide(L)'
;MEVRIRLSTAVESSTNGTTLLDVTVEWEYTTVPSHPVRRFACVSERAEYNELLRDAPATFAWMMMPRDGVSPTSRKSYELLEMTADGRPQKVRRSETKNGQFYHVNLDEKVVSGKPVRLRHVFRTVIPVWSHRVFVELPQPTRGCALLVDYTNTSIAEMKVSDTVGSLRPPVVSYAPKGANGKTVAVETSGWLMPKTGFSFTWTLESELPRGEARHEAAGRADLTRS
;
A
#
# COMPACT_ATOMS: atom_id res chain seq x y z
N MET A 1 6.09 1.41 -13.57
CA MET A 1 5.03 1.54 -12.53
C MET A 1 5.66 2.10 -11.28
N GLU A 2 4.98 3.00 -10.61
CA GLU A 2 5.40 3.57 -9.32
C GLU A 2 4.31 3.30 -8.27
N VAL A 3 4.73 2.94 -7.06
CA VAL A 3 3.85 2.77 -5.91
C VAL A 3 4.45 3.52 -4.72
N ARG A 4 3.65 4.37 -4.10
CA ARG A 4 4.04 5.10 -2.89
C ARG A 4 3.09 4.73 -1.77
N ILE A 5 3.64 4.30 -0.65
CA ILE A 5 2.89 3.91 0.54
C ILE A 5 3.33 4.81 1.68
N ARG A 6 2.38 5.46 2.33
CA ARG A 6 2.62 6.21 3.55
C ARG A 6 1.88 5.56 4.70
N LEU A 7 2.63 5.26 5.76
CA LEU A 7 2.12 4.76 7.01
C LEU A 7 2.16 5.87 8.05
N SER A 8 1.08 6.01 8.82
CA SER A 8 1.04 6.89 9.98
C SER A 8 0.20 6.25 11.08
N THR A 9 0.47 6.59 12.34
CA THR A 9 -0.36 6.12 13.45
C THR A 9 -1.74 6.75 13.32
N ALA A 10 -2.80 5.94 13.34
CA ALA A 10 -4.17 6.43 13.27
C ALA A 10 -4.52 7.24 14.52
N VAL A 11 -5.14 8.40 14.32
CA VAL A 11 -5.55 9.31 15.42
C VAL A 11 -6.69 8.69 16.24
N GLU A 12 -7.56 7.90 15.62
CA GLU A 12 -8.63 7.16 16.28
C GLU A 12 -8.16 5.73 16.60
N SER A 13 -7.70 5.49 17.80
CA SER A 13 -7.52 4.11 18.31
C SER A 13 -8.90 3.43 18.38
N SER A 14 -8.97 2.15 18.00
CA SER A 14 -10.19 1.37 18.22
C SER A 14 -10.54 1.37 19.72
N THR A 15 -11.82 1.28 20.05
CA THR A 15 -12.35 1.29 21.42
C THR A 15 -11.76 0.21 22.35
N ASN A 16 -11.04 -0.77 21.81
CA ASN A 16 -10.43 -1.90 22.55
C ASN A 16 -8.89 -1.85 22.59
N GLY A 17 -8.26 -0.68 22.43
CA GLY A 17 -6.80 -0.53 22.59
C GLY A 17 -5.96 -1.08 21.42
N THR A 18 -6.58 -1.51 20.34
CA THR A 18 -5.84 -1.92 19.13
C THR A 18 -5.35 -0.68 18.40
N THR A 19 -4.05 -0.47 18.37
CA THR A 19 -3.45 0.60 17.58
C THR A 19 -3.51 0.24 16.09
N LEU A 20 -4.06 1.17 15.28
CA LEU A 20 -4.13 1.05 13.84
C LEU A 20 -3.09 1.96 13.19
N LEU A 21 -2.63 1.56 12.02
CA LEU A 21 -1.93 2.41 11.07
C LEU A 21 -2.90 2.85 10.00
N ASP A 22 -2.95 4.14 9.74
CA ASP A 22 -3.49 4.69 8.50
C ASP A 22 -2.49 4.45 7.37
N VAL A 23 -2.97 3.89 6.29
CA VAL A 23 -2.17 3.54 5.12
C VAL A 23 -2.73 4.26 3.91
N THR A 24 -1.99 5.21 3.37
CA THR A 24 -2.30 5.82 2.08
C THR A 24 -1.43 5.18 1.02
N VAL A 25 -2.05 4.67 -0.03
CA VAL A 25 -1.38 4.00 -1.14
C VAL A 25 -1.69 4.72 -2.44
N GLU A 26 -0.65 5.13 -3.12
CA GLU A 26 -0.72 5.73 -4.45
C GLU A 26 -0.09 4.78 -5.47
N TRP A 27 -0.83 4.47 -6.52
CA TRP A 27 -0.36 3.69 -7.66
C TRP A 27 -0.38 4.57 -8.90
N GLU A 28 0.72 4.54 -9.65
CA GLU A 28 0.80 5.18 -10.94
C GLU A 28 1.45 4.25 -11.96
N TYR A 29 0.78 4.02 -13.08
CA TYR A 29 1.26 3.11 -14.12
C TYR A 29 0.69 3.46 -15.48
N THR A 30 1.41 3.09 -16.53
CA THR A 30 0.95 3.19 -17.91
C THR A 30 0.44 1.83 -18.38
N THR A 31 -0.73 1.79 -18.95
CA THR A 31 -1.37 0.58 -19.50
C THR A 31 -2.20 0.93 -20.73
N VAL A 32 -2.54 -0.10 -21.51
CA VAL A 32 -3.58 0.00 -22.53
C VAL A 32 -4.87 -0.56 -21.92
N PRO A 33 -5.86 0.27 -21.55
CA PRO A 33 -7.07 -0.21 -20.91
C PRO A 33 -7.86 -1.12 -21.86
N SER A 34 -8.15 -2.34 -21.43
CA SER A 34 -9.01 -3.29 -22.14
C SER A 34 -10.50 -3.19 -21.75
N HIS A 35 -10.78 -2.50 -20.65
CA HIS A 35 -12.13 -2.35 -20.10
C HIS A 35 -12.45 -0.88 -19.82
N PRO A 36 -13.68 -0.44 -20.13
CA PRO A 36 -14.11 0.95 -19.88
C PRO A 36 -14.37 1.23 -18.40
N VAL A 37 -14.43 0.20 -17.56
CA VAL A 37 -14.72 0.33 -16.14
C VAL A 37 -13.55 -0.18 -15.33
N ARG A 38 -13.12 0.59 -14.32
CA ARG A 38 -12.22 0.14 -13.26
C ARG A 38 -13.01 -0.04 -11.98
N ARG A 39 -12.78 -1.16 -11.29
CA ARG A 39 -13.38 -1.49 -9.99
C ARG A 39 -12.33 -1.54 -8.91
N PHE A 40 -12.63 -0.94 -7.77
CA PHE A 40 -11.86 -1.07 -6.55
C PHE A 40 -12.81 -1.61 -5.50
N ALA A 41 -12.40 -2.67 -4.81
CA ALA A 41 -13.24 -3.36 -3.85
C ALA A 41 -12.49 -3.57 -2.52
N CYS A 42 -13.23 -3.41 -1.42
CA CYS A 42 -12.79 -3.87 -0.12
C CYS A 42 -13.84 -4.85 0.39
N VAL A 43 -13.46 -6.11 0.58
CA VAL A 43 -14.36 -7.20 0.94
C VAL A 43 -13.83 -8.01 2.09
N SER A 44 -14.72 -8.66 2.87
CA SER A 44 -14.35 -9.55 3.98
C SER A 44 -14.42 -11.04 3.63
N GLU A 45 -15.17 -11.39 2.59
CA GLU A 45 -15.37 -12.78 2.21
C GLU A 45 -14.29 -13.28 1.25
N ARG A 46 -13.61 -14.36 1.62
CA ARG A 46 -12.52 -14.94 0.82
C ARG A 46 -12.99 -15.39 -0.57
N ALA A 47 -14.20 -15.95 -0.65
CA ALA A 47 -14.76 -16.40 -1.93
C ALA A 47 -14.98 -15.22 -2.89
N GLU A 48 -15.57 -14.14 -2.40
CA GLU A 48 -15.81 -12.91 -3.16
C GLU A 48 -14.48 -12.27 -3.59
N TYR A 49 -13.51 -12.19 -2.69
CA TYR A 49 -12.16 -11.70 -3.01
C TYR A 49 -11.50 -12.49 -4.14
N ASN A 50 -11.55 -13.84 -4.06
CA ASN A 50 -10.95 -14.69 -5.09
C ASN A 50 -11.66 -14.56 -6.44
N GLU A 51 -12.98 -14.32 -6.45
CA GLU A 51 -13.73 -14.07 -7.68
C GLU A 51 -13.34 -12.73 -8.31
N LEU A 52 -13.22 -11.68 -7.51
CA LEU A 52 -12.77 -10.36 -7.97
C LEU A 52 -11.37 -10.40 -8.61
N LEU A 53 -10.48 -11.22 -8.10
CA LEU A 53 -9.12 -11.39 -8.64
C LEU A 53 -9.09 -12.08 -10.02
N ARG A 54 -10.17 -12.75 -10.44
CA ARG A 54 -10.26 -13.33 -11.80
C ARG A 54 -10.36 -12.25 -12.88
N ASP A 55 -10.86 -11.07 -12.51
CA ASP A 55 -10.95 -9.90 -13.38
C ASP A 55 -9.87 -8.86 -13.05
N ALA A 56 -8.65 -9.33 -12.80
CA ALA A 56 -7.52 -8.49 -12.43
C ALA A 56 -7.23 -7.31 -13.37
N PRO A 57 -7.45 -7.39 -14.71
CA PRO A 57 -7.26 -6.25 -15.60
C PRO A 57 -8.18 -5.06 -15.29
N ALA A 58 -9.38 -5.31 -14.75
CA ALA A 58 -10.36 -4.27 -14.45
C ALA A 58 -10.57 -4.03 -12.95
N THR A 59 -10.14 -4.95 -12.09
CA THR A 59 -10.47 -4.94 -10.67
C THR A 59 -9.22 -4.93 -9.79
N PHE A 60 -9.21 -4.02 -8.82
CA PHE A 60 -8.29 -4.00 -7.68
C PHE A 60 -9.08 -4.38 -6.42
N ALA A 61 -8.69 -5.45 -5.75
CA ALA A 61 -9.39 -5.94 -4.57
C ALA A 61 -8.49 -5.89 -3.32
N TRP A 62 -9.08 -5.47 -2.20
CA TRP A 62 -8.49 -5.47 -0.87
C TRP A 62 -9.30 -6.37 0.06
N MET A 63 -8.65 -7.34 0.66
CA MET A 63 -9.30 -8.20 1.65
C MET A 63 -9.11 -7.62 3.04
N MET A 64 -10.22 -7.43 3.76
CA MET A 64 -10.22 -6.86 5.09
C MET A 64 -11.01 -7.74 6.05
N MET A 65 -10.34 -8.26 7.07
CA MET A 65 -11.03 -9.01 8.14
C MET A 65 -11.73 -8.02 9.08
N PRO A 66 -13.05 -8.12 9.27
CA PRO A 66 -13.79 -7.28 10.20
C PRO A 66 -13.27 -7.43 11.63
N ARG A 67 -13.19 -6.31 12.35
CA ARG A 67 -12.76 -6.23 13.76
C ARG A 67 -13.40 -5.01 14.40
N ASP A 68 -13.23 -4.87 15.71
CA ASP A 68 -13.69 -3.69 16.42
C ASP A 68 -13.09 -2.42 15.82
N GLY A 69 -13.96 -1.52 15.38
CA GLY A 69 -13.58 -0.28 14.71
C GLY A 69 -13.13 -0.41 13.25
N VAL A 70 -13.01 -1.64 12.71
CA VAL A 70 -12.59 -1.90 11.33
C VAL A 70 -13.67 -2.70 10.60
N SER A 71 -14.27 -2.09 9.59
CA SER A 71 -15.31 -2.71 8.77
C SER A 71 -15.01 -2.53 7.28
N PRO A 72 -15.14 -3.58 6.46
CA PRO A 72 -14.93 -3.49 5.01
C PRO A 72 -15.95 -2.57 4.32
N THR A 73 -17.07 -2.26 4.97
CA THR A 73 -18.10 -1.35 4.44
C THR A 73 -17.87 0.11 4.85
N SER A 74 -16.99 0.36 5.84
CA SER A 74 -16.74 1.71 6.34
C SER A 74 -15.72 2.46 5.49
N ARG A 75 -16.04 3.71 5.14
CA ARG A 75 -15.07 4.62 4.52
C ARG A 75 -13.86 4.91 5.41
N LYS A 76 -14.02 4.85 6.72
CA LYS A 76 -12.89 5.03 7.66
C LYS A 76 -11.87 3.89 7.51
N SER A 77 -12.33 2.69 7.14
CA SER A 77 -11.47 1.51 7.00
C SER A 77 -10.88 1.35 5.60
N TYR A 78 -11.61 1.77 4.55
CA TYR A 78 -11.13 1.76 3.17
C TYR A 78 -11.84 2.84 2.35
N GLU A 79 -11.10 3.62 1.58
CA GLU A 79 -11.67 4.65 0.71
C GLU A 79 -10.79 4.88 -0.51
N LEU A 80 -11.39 4.82 -1.71
CA LEU A 80 -10.75 5.32 -2.92
C LEU A 80 -10.88 6.85 -2.94
N LEU A 81 -9.76 7.54 -2.76
CA LEU A 81 -9.70 8.99 -2.65
C LEU A 81 -9.67 9.67 -4.02
N GLU A 82 -8.94 9.09 -4.96
CA GLU A 82 -8.70 9.69 -6.27
C GLU A 82 -8.46 8.63 -7.34
N MET A 83 -8.93 8.91 -8.55
CA MET A 83 -8.55 8.20 -9.77
C MET A 83 -8.39 9.21 -10.90
N THR A 84 -7.25 9.16 -11.60
CA THR A 84 -7.00 9.99 -12.79
C THR A 84 -6.59 9.14 -13.99
N ALA A 85 -6.89 9.62 -15.17
CA ALA A 85 -6.41 9.11 -16.45
C ALA A 85 -5.76 10.26 -17.22
N ASP A 86 -4.46 10.14 -17.55
CA ASP A 86 -3.62 11.21 -18.12
C ASP A 86 -3.75 12.54 -17.36
N GLY A 87 -3.75 12.46 -16.02
CA GLY A 87 -3.90 13.60 -15.12
C GLY A 87 -5.31 14.17 -14.99
N ARG A 88 -6.30 13.63 -15.71
CA ARG A 88 -7.71 14.09 -15.64
C ARG A 88 -8.47 13.29 -14.60
N PRO A 89 -9.11 13.94 -13.61
CA PRO A 89 -9.92 13.27 -12.60
C PRO A 89 -11.08 12.46 -13.25
N GLN A 90 -11.30 11.27 -12.73
CA GLN A 90 -12.38 10.40 -13.15
C GLN A 90 -13.47 10.36 -12.10
N LYS A 91 -14.74 10.22 -12.54
CA LYS A 91 -15.89 10.16 -11.63
C LYS A 91 -15.93 8.81 -10.92
N VAL A 92 -15.81 8.84 -9.61
CA VAL A 92 -15.90 7.66 -8.75
C VAL A 92 -17.33 7.51 -8.23
N ARG A 93 -17.91 6.31 -8.35
CA ARG A 93 -19.20 5.93 -7.79
C ARG A 93 -18.97 4.84 -6.74
N ARG A 94 -19.44 5.06 -5.51
CA ARG A 94 -19.36 4.08 -4.43
C ARG A 94 -20.68 3.33 -4.29
N SER A 95 -20.59 2.03 -4.03
CA SER A 95 -21.70 1.18 -3.60
C SER A 95 -21.26 0.30 -2.44
N GLU A 96 -22.21 -0.21 -1.69
CA GLU A 96 -21.97 -1.09 -0.53
C GLU A 96 -22.77 -2.39 -0.69
N THR A 97 -22.20 -3.46 -0.16
CA THR A 97 -22.85 -4.75 0.06
C THR A 97 -22.81 -5.07 1.55
N LYS A 98 -23.39 -6.20 1.95
CA LYS A 98 -23.31 -6.68 3.34
C LYS A 98 -21.87 -6.89 3.81
N ASN A 99 -20.98 -7.35 2.92
CA ASN A 99 -19.63 -7.83 3.25
C ASN A 99 -18.52 -6.95 2.69
N GLY A 100 -18.87 -5.81 2.09
CA GLY A 100 -17.86 -4.96 1.48
C GLY A 100 -18.37 -3.66 0.86
N GLN A 101 -17.45 -2.95 0.25
CA GLN A 101 -17.72 -1.74 -0.52
C GLN A 101 -16.97 -1.76 -1.85
N PHE A 102 -17.56 -1.13 -2.85
CA PHE A 102 -17.07 -1.09 -4.20
C PHE A 102 -17.02 0.35 -4.70
N TYR A 103 -15.99 0.65 -5.47
CA TYR A 103 -15.83 1.90 -6.18
C TYR A 103 -15.74 1.59 -7.68
N HIS A 104 -16.64 2.18 -8.46
CA HIS A 104 -16.70 2.03 -9.90
C HIS A 104 -16.26 3.34 -10.54
N VAL A 105 -15.33 3.24 -11.47
CA VAL A 105 -14.79 4.36 -12.23
C VAL A 105 -15.00 4.07 -13.70
N ASN A 106 -15.88 4.83 -14.36
CA ASN A 106 -16.03 4.76 -15.80
C ASN A 106 -14.93 5.62 -16.45
N LEU A 107 -14.07 4.97 -17.21
CA LEU A 107 -13.08 5.66 -18.03
C LEU A 107 -13.77 6.27 -19.24
N ASP A 108 -13.38 7.49 -19.61
CA ASP A 108 -13.87 8.14 -20.84
C ASP A 108 -13.56 7.24 -22.06
N GLU A 109 -14.43 7.21 -23.05
CA GLU A 109 -14.25 6.45 -24.30
C GLU A 109 -12.91 6.78 -24.99
N LYS A 110 -12.46 8.02 -24.89
CA LYS A 110 -11.15 8.45 -25.40
C LYS A 110 -9.97 7.74 -24.70
N VAL A 111 -10.18 7.31 -23.46
CA VAL A 111 -9.17 6.58 -22.66
C VAL A 111 -9.09 5.12 -23.11
N VAL A 112 -10.20 4.53 -23.57
CA VAL A 112 -10.29 3.12 -24.01
C VAL A 112 -9.98 2.97 -25.52
N SER A 113 -9.24 3.89 -26.09
CA SER A 113 -8.97 3.96 -27.53
C SER A 113 -7.90 2.98 -28.04
N GLY A 114 -7.43 2.03 -27.24
CA GLY A 114 -6.34 1.12 -27.59
C GLY A 114 -4.94 1.75 -27.51
N LYS A 115 -4.83 2.96 -26.98
CA LYS A 115 -3.56 3.67 -26.77
C LYS A 115 -3.09 3.54 -25.31
N PRO A 116 -1.79 3.62 -25.04
CA PRO A 116 -1.28 3.70 -23.69
C PRO A 116 -1.82 4.93 -22.97
N VAL A 117 -2.27 4.74 -21.73
CA VAL A 117 -2.80 5.76 -20.83
C VAL A 117 -2.11 5.66 -19.48
N ARG A 118 -1.76 6.79 -18.90
CA ARG A 118 -1.23 6.87 -17.54
C ARG A 118 -2.38 6.92 -16.55
N LEU A 119 -2.54 5.86 -15.78
CA LEU A 119 -3.53 5.75 -14.73
C LEU A 119 -2.87 6.00 -13.38
N ARG A 120 -3.51 6.81 -12.54
CA ARG A 120 -3.12 7.02 -11.15
C ARG A 120 -4.34 6.85 -10.25
N HIS A 121 -4.19 6.11 -9.16
CA HIS A 121 -5.20 6.02 -8.14
C HIS A 121 -4.59 6.10 -6.74
N VAL A 122 -5.35 6.70 -5.84
CA VAL A 122 -4.98 6.84 -4.44
C VAL A 122 -6.10 6.27 -3.59
N PHE A 123 -5.77 5.37 -2.68
CA PHE A 123 -6.71 4.88 -1.70
C PHE A 123 -6.11 4.94 -0.30
N ARG A 124 -7.00 5.03 0.69
CA ARG A 124 -6.66 4.94 2.10
C ARG A 124 -7.25 3.65 2.66
N THR A 125 -6.50 3.01 3.54
CA THR A 125 -6.97 1.85 4.31
C THR A 125 -6.35 1.88 5.70
N VAL A 126 -6.81 0.99 6.58
CA VAL A 126 -6.23 0.81 7.91
C VAL A 126 -5.71 -0.61 8.06
N ILE A 127 -4.59 -0.74 8.77
CA ILE A 127 -4.04 -2.05 9.14
C ILE A 127 -3.68 -2.04 10.64
N PRO A 128 -3.85 -3.16 11.35
CA PRO A 128 -3.40 -3.26 12.73
C PRO A 128 -1.87 -3.19 12.83
N VAL A 129 -1.36 -2.43 13.79
CA VAL A 129 0.08 -2.33 14.06
C VAL A 129 0.71 -3.71 14.29
N TRP A 130 0.02 -4.57 15.04
CA TRP A 130 0.46 -5.93 15.38
C TRP A 130 0.44 -6.91 14.19
N SER A 131 -0.07 -6.52 13.02
CA SER A 131 0.03 -7.37 11.81
C SER A 131 1.47 -7.53 11.35
N HIS A 132 2.36 -6.60 11.74
CA HIS A 132 3.79 -6.57 11.39
C HIS A 132 4.08 -6.72 9.90
N ARG A 133 3.08 -6.51 9.04
CA ARG A 133 3.23 -6.76 7.61
C ARG A 133 2.25 -5.95 6.75
N VAL A 134 2.78 -5.44 5.65
CA VAL A 134 1.99 -5.06 4.47
C VAL A 134 2.57 -5.76 3.24
N PHE A 135 1.68 -6.26 2.37
CA PHE A 135 2.06 -6.93 1.14
C PHE A 135 1.54 -6.16 -0.07
N VAL A 136 2.43 -5.89 -1.01
CA VAL A 136 2.12 -5.25 -2.28
C VAL A 136 2.23 -6.29 -3.37
N GLU A 137 1.10 -6.76 -3.87
CA GLU A 137 1.02 -7.73 -4.96
C GLU A 137 0.82 -7.03 -6.29
N LEU A 138 1.49 -7.53 -7.32
CA LEU A 138 1.33 -7.09 -8.69
C LEU A 138 0.25 -7.93 -9.37
N PRO A 139 -0.93 -7.36 -9.69
CA PRO A 139 -2.02 -8.15 -10.26
C PRO A 139 -1.83 -8.47 -11.73
N GLN A 140 -0.93 -7.78 -12.43
CA GLN A 140 -0.71 -7.89 -13.87
C GLN A 140 0.78 -7.94 -14.21
N PRO A 141 1.16 -8.50 -15.40
CA PRO A 141 2.52 -8.39 -15.89
C PRO A 141 2.96 -6.93 -15.93
N THR A 142 4.06 -6.63 -15.27
CA THR A 142 4.54 -5.26 -15.09
C THR A 142 6.00 -5.14 -15.49
N ARG A 143 6.33 -4.16 -16.32
CA ARG A 143 7.70 -3.86 -16.70
C ARG A 143 8.23 -2.72 -15.85
N GLY A 144 9.23 -3.03 -15.02
CA GLY A 144 9.82 -2.08 -14.08
C GLY A 144 8.84 -1.67 -12.98
N CYS A 145 9.31 -1.66 -11.75
CA CYS A 145 8.52 -1.24 -10.59
C CYS A 145 9.42 -0.49 -9.63
N ALA A 146 8.97 0.68 -9.18
CA ALA A 146 9.55 1.43 -8.09
C ALA A 146 8.52 1.52 -6.95
N LEU A 147 8.89 1.09 -5.77
CA LEU A 147 8.08 1.23 -4.56
C LEU A 147 8.80 2.09 -3.55
N LEU A 148 8.06 2.98 -2.89
CA LEU A 148 8.54 3.77 -1.76
C LEU A 148 7.57 3.59 -0.60
N VAL A 149 8.07 3.15 0.54
CA VAL A 149 7.31 3.08 1.80
C VAL A 149 7.89 4.10 2.76
N ASP A 150 7.06 5.06 3.18
CA ASP A 150 7.35 6.05 4.20
C ASP A 150 6.62 5.66 5.50
N TYR A 151 7.36 5.39 6.56
CA TYR A 151 6.85 5.03 7.88
C TYR A 151 7.36 5.98 8.98
N THR A 152 7.74 7.19 8.59
CA THR A 152 8.31 8.22 9.47
C THR A 152 7.42 8.50 10.68
N ASN A 153 6.11 8.60 10.47
CA ASN A 153 5.13 8.98 11.50
C ASN A 153 4.50 7.76 12.18
N THR A 154 5.32 6.77 12.52
CA THR A 154 4.88 5.53 13.18
C THR A 154 5.84 5.13 14.30
N SER A 155 5.38 4.22 15.17
CA SER A 155 6.21 3.54 16.17
C SER A 155 7.02 2.36 15.59
N ILE A 156 7.12 2.23 14.27
CA ILE A 156 7.94 1.21 13.63
C ILE A 156 9.41 1.61 13.79
N ALA A 157 10.20 0.76 14.45
CA ALA A 157 11.63 0.97 14.61
C ALA A 157 12.43 0.54 13.38
N GLU A 158 12.12 -0.66 12.89
CA GLU A 158 12.80 -1.26 11.75
C GLU A 158 11.80 -1.83 10.75
N MET A 159 12.12 -1.73 9.46
CA MET A 159 11.38 -2.36 8.39
C MET A 159 12.31 -3.23 7.56
N LYS A 160 11.85 -4.42 7.20
CA LYS A 160 12.55 -5.36 6.32
C LYS A 160 11.70 -5.65 5.10
N VAL A 161 12.38 -5.84 3.97
CA VAL A 161 11.73 -6.19 2.71
C VAL A 161 12.09 -7.63 2.35
N SER A 162 11.09 -8.40 1.98
CA SER A 162 11.26 -9.67 1.27
C SER A 162 10.41 -9.66 0.01
N ASP A 163 10.83 -10.38 -1.00
CA ASP A 163 10.14 -10.44 -2.28
C ASP A 163 9.77 -11.88 -2.65
N THR A 164 8.79 -11.99 -3.55
CA THR A 164 8.39 -13.23 -4.22
C THR A 164 8.61 -13.12 -5.72
N VAL A 165 9.54 -12.24 -6.12
CA VAL A 165 9.81 -11.92 -7.51
C VAL A 165 10.79 -12.91 -8.11
N GLY A 166 10.33 -13.75 -9.03
CA GLY A 166 11.20 -14.57 -9.88
C GLY A 166 11.82 -13.72 -10.99
N SER A 167 12.85 -12.94 -10.67
CA SER A 167 13.57 -12.10 -11.64
C SER A 167 15.00 -12.54 -11.79
N LEU A 168 15.54 -12.46 -13.02
CA LEU A 168 16.96 -12.68 -13.29
C LEU A 168 17.87 -11.65 -12.61
N ARG A 169 17.32 -10.48 -12.27
CA ARG A 169 18.01 -9.44 -11.53
C ARG A 169 17.29 -9.22 -10.21
N PRO A 170 17.97 -9.39 -9.07
CA PRO A 170 17.36 -9.15 -7.78
C PRO A 170 16.88 -7.69 -7.66
N PRO A 171 15.83 -7.44 -6.91
CA PRO A 171 15.39 -6.08 -6.57
C PRO A 171 16.50 -5.32 -5.85
N VAL A 172 16.62 -4.03 -6.14
CA VAL A 172 17.49 -3.12 -5.39
C VAL A 172 16.67 -2.54 -4.24
N VAL A 173 17.11 -2.80 -3.00
CA VAL A 173 16.47 -2.27 -1.80
C VAL A 173 17.37 -1.22 -1.18
N SER A 174 16.83 -0.05 -0.89
CA SER A 174 17.53 1.05 -0.24
C SER A 174 16.72 1.61 0.92
N TYR A 175 17.41 1.96 1.99
CA TYR A 175 16.84 2.53 3.21
C TYR A 175 17.31 3.97 3.39
N ALA A 176 16.48 4.80 4.02
CA ALA A 176 16.94 6.12 4.45
C ALA A 176 18.20 5.99 5.31
N PRO A 177 19.18 6.87 5.14
CA PRO A 177 20.38 6.87 5.99
C PRO A 177 20.04 6.99 7.48
N LYS A 178 20.81 6.33 8.34
CA LYS A 178 20.68 6.50 9.80
C LYS A 178 20.85 7.99 10.14
N GLY A 179 19.92 8.53 10.92
CA GLY A 179 19.90 9.95 11.29
C GLY A 179 19.20 10.89 10.29
N ALA A 180 18.68 10.39 9.19
CA ALA A 180 17.79 11.17 8.33
C ALA A 180 16.50 11.55 9.06
N ASN A 181 15.88 12.67 8.64
CA ASN A 181 14.62 13.15 9.22
C ASN A 181 13.40 12.29 8.85
N GLY A 182 13.60 11.19 8.13
CA GLY A 182 12.53 10.30 7.68
C GLY A 182 12.96 8.84 7.73
N LYS A 183 11.97 7.97 7.98
CA LYS A 183 12.11 6.50 7.93
C LYS A 183 11.47 6.00 6.64
N THR A 184 12.28 5.68 5.62
CA THR A 184 11.80 5.22 4.33
C THR A 184 12.55 3.98 3.86
N VAL A 185 11.86 3.16 3.07
CA VAL A 185 12.46 2.07 2.30
C VAL A 185 11.98 2.14 0.87
N ALA A 186 12.91 2.07 -0.07
CA ALA A 186 12.62 2.03 -1.49
C ALA A 186 13.03 0.69 -2.09
N VAL A 187 12.24 0.22 -3.06
CA VAL A 187 12.51 -1.02 -3.81
C VAL A 187 12.41 -0.69 -5.29
N GLU A 188 13.43 -1.02 -6.04
CA GLU A 188 13.45 -0.84 -7.48
C GLU A 188 13.72 -2.15 -8.20
N THR A 189 12.97 -2.39 -9.27
CA THR A 189 13.15 -3.54 -10.13
C THR A 189 13.26 -3.10 -11.58
N SER A 190 14.06 -3.82 -12.35
CA SER A 190 14.16 -3.67 -13.80
C SER A 190 13.70 -4.96 -14.47
N GLY A 191 13.11 -4.85 -15.66
CA GLY A 191 12.62 -6.01 -16.40
C GLY A 191 11.15 -6.33 -16.12
N TRP A 192 10.72 -7.53 -16.53
CA TRP A 192 9.34 -7.99 -16.38
C TRP A 192 9.13 -8.69 -15.05
N LEU A 193 8.05 -8.31 -14.38
CA LEU A 193 7.53 -8.93 -13.18
C LEU A 193 6.25 -9.67 -13.52
N MET A 194 6.11 -10.89 -13.05
CA MET A 194 4.96 -11.74 -13.33
C MET A 194 3.79 -11.40 -12.38
N PRO A 195 2.53 -11.67 -12.79
CA PRO A 195 1.38 -11.55 -11.90
C PRO A 195 1.54 -12.38 -10.64
N LYS A 196 0.93 -11.94 -9.54
CA LYS A 196 0.97 -12.56 -8.20
C LYS A 196 2.36 -12.57 -7.55
N THR A 197 3.33 -11.90 -8.13
CA THR A 197 4.59 -11.57 -7.47
C THR A 197 4.43 -10.27 -6.69
N GLY A 198 5.33 -10.00 -5.75
CA GLY A 198 5.24 -8.78 -4.98
C GLY A 198 6.29 -8.65 -3.90
N PHE A 199 6.06 -7.69 -3.02
CA PHE A 199 6.97 -7.31 -1.95
C PHE A 199 6.24 -7.30 -0.62
N SER A 200 6.85 -7.94 0.37
CA SER A 200 6.40 -7.95 1.75
C SER A 200 7.26 -7.00 2.56
N PHE A 201 6.64 -6.02 3.18
CA PHE A 201 7.26 -5.11 4.12
C PHE A 201 6.85 -5.56 5.51
N THR A 202 7.82 -6.04 6.29
CA THR A 202 7.62 -6.49 7.67
C THR A 202 8.33 -5.55 8.63
N TRP A 203 7.81 -5.37 9.84
CA TRP A 203 8.38 -4.42 10.79
C TRP A 203 8.48 -4.95 12.21
N THR A 204 9.36 -4.30 12.96
CA THR A 204 9.51 -4.42 14.41
C THR A 204 9.17 -3.06 15.01
N LEU A 205 8.41 -3.06 16.11
CA LEU A 205 8.04 -1.84 16.82
C LEU A 205 9.13 -1.41 17.80
N GLU A 206 9.18 -0.12 18.12
CA GLU A 206 10.10 0.43 19.12
C GLU A 206 9.93 -0.24 20.50
N SER A 207 8.70 -0.63 20.85
CA SER A 207 8.39 -1.34 22.10
C SER A 207 8.89 -2.79 22.15
N GLU A 208 9.26 -3.37 21.02
CA GLU A 208 9.70 -4.75 20.87
C GLU A 208 11.24 -4.88 20.83
N LEU A 209 11.94 -3.75 20.72
CA LEU A 209 13.38 -3.76 20.75
C LEU A 209 13.91 -4.16 22.14
N PRO A 210 15.03 -4.92 22.24
CA PRO A 210 15.67 -5.21 23.48
C PRO A 210 16.06 -3.92 24.21
N ARG A 211 15.68 -3.79 25.48
CA ARG A 211 15.92 -2.57 26.30
C ARG A 211 17.38 -2.11 26.38
N GLY A 212 18.35 -2.92 25.96
CA GLY A 212 19.78 -2.59 25.92
C GLY A 212 20.17 -1.69 24.73
N GLU A 213 19.52 -1.77 23.60
CA GLU A 213 19.90 -1.01 22.39
C GLU A 213 19.37 0.42 22.40
N ALA A 214 18.22 0.68 23.04
CA ALA A 214 17.66 2.01 23.17
C ALA A 214 18.54 2.99 24.01
N ARG A 215 19.39 2.48 24.86
CA ARG A 215 20.31 3.32 25.68
C ARG A 215 21.55 3.77 24.92
N HIS A 216 22.04 3.03 23.93
CA HIS A 216 23.21 3.43 23.15
C HIS A 216 22.91 4.56 22.14
N GLU A 217 21.71 4.64 21.61
CA GLU A 217 21.35 5.74 20.72
C GLU A 217 21.14 7.07 21.47
N ALA A 218 20.59 7.02 22.68
CA ALA A 218 20.41 8.22 23.51
C ALA A 218 21.74 8.75 24.06
N ALA A 219 22.70 7.88 24.38
CA ALA A 219 24.03 8.27 24.88
C ALA A 219 24.92 8.87 23.77
N GLY A 220 24.85 8.36 22.55
CA GLY A 220 25.59 8.92 21.41
C GLY A 220 25.13 10.31 20.97
N ARG A 221 23.89 10.72 21.31
CA ARG A 221 23.42 12.09 21.08
C ARG A 221 23.87 13.12 22.11
N ALA A 222 24.15 12.69 23.32
CA ALA A 222 24.57 13.60 24.41
C ALA A 222 26.04 14.05 24.29
N ASP A 223 26.89 13.24 23.64
CA ASP A 223 28.32 13.53 23.51
C ASP A 223 28.68 14.46 22.35
N LEU A 224 27.79 14.58 21.33
CA LEU A 224 28.01 15.48 20.20
C LEU A 224 27.62 16.95 20.45
N THR A 225 27.03 17.26 21.60
CA THR A 225 26.66 18.63 22.01
C THR A 225 27.60 19.28 23.01
N ARG A 226 28.74 18.64 23.31
CA ARG A 226 29.76 19.14 24.26
C ARG A 226 31.17 19.27 23.66
N SER A 227 31.23 19.59 22.36
CA SER A 227 32.54 19.99 21.77
C SER A 227 32.37 21.29 21.00
#